data_49f4539964f6f11fa9325eaf9e52dde4
#
_entry.id   49f4539964f6f11fa9325eaf9e52dde4
#
_cell.length_a   1.000
_cell.length_b   1.000
_cell.length_c   1.000
_cell.angle_alpha   90.00
_cell.angle_beta   90.00
_cell.angle_gamma   90.00
#
_symmetry.space_group_name_H-M   'P 1'
#
loop_
_entity.id
_entity.type
_entity.pdbx_description
1 polymer ?
#
loop_
_entity_poly.entity_id
_entity_poly.type
_entity_poly.pdbx_seq_one_letter_code
_entity_poly.pdbx_strand_id
1 'polypeptide(L)'
;MHALGIPTTRSLAVATTGEPVYRESLLQRAMLTRGAASHIRVGTMQWAAAHDDAGAVRALAGYTLSRHYPELADASAFAEASADRPEQYIELFKAILARQASLIARWQLVGFIHGVMNTDNMALSGETIDYGPCAFMDAYDPATVFSSIDHGGRYAYGNQPPIAQWNLARLAEAMLPLFDPNGDRAVELATTAL
;
A
#
# COMPACT_ATOMS: atom_id res chain seq x y z
N MET A 1 15.32 2.41 7.13
CA MET A 1 14.14 1.53 7.24
C MET A 1 14.53 0.06 7.40
N HIS A 2 15.23 -0.54 6.44
CA HIS A 2 15.63 -1.96 6.55
C HIS A 2 16.47 -2.27 7.79
N ALA A 3 17.46 -1.43 8.11
CA ALA A 3 18.29 -1.59 9.31
C ALA A 3 17.49 -1.46 10.63
N LEU A 4 16.35 -0.78 10.59
CA LEU A 4 15.41 -0.65 11.72
C LEU A 4 14.41 -1.82 11.79
N GLY A 5 14.52 -2.81 10.91
CA GLY A 5 13.59 -3.94 10.83
C GLY A 5 12.19 -3.56 10.32
N ILE A 6 12.05 -2.39 9.68
CA ILE A 6 10.78 -1.93 9.10
C ILE A 6 10.65 -2.49 7.69
N PRO A 7 9.51 -3.16 7.33
CA PRO A 7 9.28 -3.68 6.00
C PRO A 7 9.40 -2.58 4.93
N THR A 8 10.24 -2.82 3.91
CA THR A 8 10.60 -1.79 2.93
C THR A 8 11.16 -2.39 1.65
N THR A 9 10.92 -1.73 0.53
CA THR A 9 11.64 -1.98 -0.71
C THR A 9 13.14 -1.74 -0.53
N ARG A 10 13.98 -2.44 -1.30
CA ARG A 10 15.43 -2.47 -1.15
C ARG A 10 16.12 -1.94 -2.40
N SER A 11 17.07 -1.04 -2.23
CA SER A 11 17.92 -0.56 -3.32
C SER A 11 18.90 -1.65 -3.73
N LEU A 12 18.95 -1.96 -5.03
CA LEU A 12 19.87 -2.94 -5.62
C LEU A 12 21.06 -2.26 -6.28
N ALA A 13 20.83 -1.18 -7.02
CA ALA A 13 21.86 -0.46 -7.75
C ALA A 13 21.47 1.01 -7.95
N VAL A 14 22.48 1.86 -8.04
CA VAL A 14 22.38 3.26 -8.47
C VAL A 14 23.37 3.47 -9.62
N ALA A 15 22.90 4.01 -10.73
CA ALA A 15 23.73 4.34 -11.88
C ALA A 15 23.49 5.79 -12.31
N THR A 16 24.56 6.57 -12.49
CA THR A 16 24.46 7.90 -13.09
C THR A 16 24.24 7.77 -14.58
N THR A 17 23.36 8.61 -15.15
CA THR A 17 23.04 8.55 -16.60
C THR A 17 24.00 9.40 -17.44
N GLY A 18 24.80 10.26 -16.81
CA GLY A 18 25.63 11.26 -17.50
C GLY A 18 24.86 12.48 -17.99
N GLU A 19 23.52 12.46 -17.88
CA GLU A 19 22.67 13.57 -18.29
C GLU A 19 22.34 14.47 -17.08
N PRO A 20 22.29 15.80 -17.28
CA PRO A 20 21.82 16.70 -16.23
C PRO A 20 20.29 16.68 -16.11
N VAL A 21 19.78 16.98 -14.93
CA VAL A 21 18.36 17.27 -14.69
C VAL A 21 18.22 18.64 -14.04
N TYR A 22 17.34 19.47 -14.60
CA TYR A 22 17.00 20.77 -14.04
C TYR A 22 15.91 20.62 -12.99
N ARG A 23 16.22 21.07 -11.77
CA ARG A 23 15.30 21.26 -10.64
C ARG A 23 15.41 22.71 -10.19
N GLU A 24 15.61 22.98 -8.89
CA GLU A 24 16.00 24.30 -8.37
C GLU A 24 17.42 24.70 -8.83
N SER A 25 18.25 23.71 -9.11
CA SER A 25 19.59 23.83 -9.67
C SER A 25 19.86 22.71 -10.67
N LEU A 26 20.97 22.82 -11.39
CA LEU A 26 21.42 21.76 -12.30
C LEU A 26 22.00 20.61 -11.46
N LEU A 27 21.37 19.45 -11.51
CA LEU A 27 21.77 18.24 -10.78
C LEU A 27 22.14 17.12 -11.74
N GLN A 28 23.02 16.21 -11.28
CA GLN A 28 23.34 15.01 -12.03
C GLN A 28 22.18 13.99 -11.88
N ARG A 29 21.70 13.51 -13.02
CA ARG A 29 20.65 12.48 -13.08
C ARG A 29 21.22 11.11 -12.74
N ALA A 30 20.46 10.33 -11.98
CA ALA A 30 20.77 8.94 -11.67
C ALA A 30 19.50 8.07 -11.78
N MET A 31 19.68 6.79 -12.05
CA MET A 31 18.66 5.75 -11.98
C MET A 31 18.89 4.90 -10.73
N LEU A 32 17.82 4.72 -9.94
CA LEU A 32 17.82 3.85 -8.78
C LEU A 32 16.99 2.59 -9.10
N THR A 33 17.62 1.42 -9.05
CA THR A 33 16.92 0.13 -9.13
C THR A 33 16.54 -0.33 -7.73
N ARG A 34 15.25 -0.62 -7.53
CA ARG A 34 14.73 -1.10 -6.24
C ARG A 34 13.98 -2.41 -6.43
N GLY A 35 14.14 -3.33 -5.48
CA GLY A 35 13.38 -4.56 -5.38
C GLY A 35 12.30 -4.45 -4.31
N ALA A 36 11.11 -4.99 -4.60
CA ALA A 36 9.99 -5.16 -3.68
C ALA A 36 9.50 -6.60 -3.71
N ALA A 37 8.77 -7.04 -2.68
CA ALA A 37 8.08 -8.33 -2.71
C ALA A 37 7.02 -8.35 -3.82
N SER A 38 6.31 -7.23 -4.03
CA SER A 38 5.55 -6.93 -5.26
C SER A 38 5.30 -5.42 -5.39
N HIS A 39 4.75 -5.02 -6.54
CA HIS A 39 4.35 -3.64 -6.81
C HIS A 39 2.82 -3.47 -6.89
N ILE A 40 2.04 -4.47 -6.45
CA ILE A 40 0.58 -4.33 -6.33
C ILE A 40 0.28 -3.41 -5.17
N ARG A 41 -0.49 -2.36 -5.46
CA ARG A 41 -0.85 -1.29 -4.53
C ARG A 41 -2.35 -1.19 -4.42
N VAL A 42 -2.82 -0.44 -3.45
CA VAL A 42 -4.24 -0.08 -3.35
C VAL A 42 -4.73 0.53 -4.66
N GLY A 43 -3.97 1.48 -5.25
CA GLY A 43 -4.29 2.11 -6.54
C GLY A 43 -4.40 1.11 -7.71
N THR A 44 -3.65 0.00 -7.69
CA THR A 44 -3.78 -1.06 -8.70
C THR A 44 -5.16 -1.72 -8.66
N MET A 45 -5.67 -1.99 -7.45
CA MET A 45 -7.02 -2.55 -7.26
C MET A 45 -8.10 -1.55 -7.67
N GLN A 46 -7.93 -0.27 -7.30
CA GLN A 46 -8.84 0.80 -7.72
C GLN A 46 -8.88 0.96 -9.23
N TRP A 47 -7.73 0.89 -9.90
CA TRP A 47 -7.66 0.99 -11.34
C TRP A 47 -8.45 -0.14 -12.03
N ALA A 48 -8.26 -1.38 -11.56
CA ALA A 48 -9.00 -2.54 -12.08
C ALA A 48 -10.51 -2.38 -11.86
N ALA A 49 -10.92 -1.98 -10.65
CA ALA A 49 -12.34 -1.77 -10.33
C ALA A 49 -12.97 -0.63 -11.15
N ALA A 50 -12.22 0.46 -11.39
CA ALA A 50 -12.70 1.61 -12.18
C ALA A 50 -12.92 1.29 -13.66
N HIS A 51 -12.32 0.22 -14.18
CA HIS A 51 -12.52 -0.27 -15.54
C HIS A 51 -13.60 -1.36 -15.63
N ASP A 52 -14.39 -1.51 -14.56
CA ASP A 52 -15.47 -2.50 -14.44
C ASP A 52 -15.03 -3.95 -14.73
N ASP A 53 -13.79 -4.25 -14.35
CA ASP A 53 -13.18 -5.55 -14.53
C ASP A 53 -13.11 -6.33 -13.19
N ALA A 54 -14.25 -6.91 -12.79
CA ALA A 54 -14.31 -7.75 -11.60
C ALA A 54 -13.41 -8.99 -11.73
N GLY A 55 -13.14 -9.46 -12.93
CA GLY A 55 -12.19 -10.54 -13.22
C GLY A 55 -10.76 -10.13 -12.89
N ALA A 56 -10.35 -8.91 -13.27
CA ALA A 56 -9.03 -8.38 -12.94
C ALA A 56 -8.86 -8.16 -11.44
N VAL A 57 -9.87 -7.61 -10.74
CA VAL A 57 -9.83 -7.46 -9.27
C VAL A 57 -9.68 -8.82 -8.60
N ARG A 58 -10.43 -9.84 -9.04
CA ARG A 58 -10.34 -11.21 -8.52
C ARG A 58 -8.94 -11.81 -8.78
N ALA A 59 -8.42 -11.67 -9.98
CA ALA A 59 -7.09 -12.18 -10.32
C ALA A 59 -5.98 -11.52 -9.48
N LEU A 60 -6.06 -10.20 -9.27
CA LEU A 60 -5.13 -9.46 -8.41
C LEU A 60 -5.24 -9.87 -6.94
N ALA A 61 -6.47 -10.07 -6.43
CA ALA A 61 -6.70 -10.55 -5.07
C ALA A 61 -6.17 -11.98 -4.88
N GLY A 62 -6.44 -12.88 -5.82
CA GLY A 62 -5.92 -14.25 -5.80
C GLY A 62 -4.40 -14.32 -5.86
N TYR A 63 -3.77 -13.49 -6.72
CA TYR A 63 -2.31 -13.38 -6.76
C TYR A 63 -1.75 -12.82 -5.43
N THR A 64 -2.37 -11.79 -4.88
CA THR A 64 -1.94 -11.19 -3.61
C THR A 64 -2.02 -12.21 -2.47
N LEU A 65 -3.12 -12.97 -2.43
CA LEU A 65 -3.33 -14.06 -1.47
C LEU A 65 -2.22 -15.09 -1.57
N SER A 66 -2.03 -15.68 -2.75
CA SER A 66 -1.06 -16.78 -2.95
C SER A 66 0.39 -16.36 -2.70
N ARG A 67 0.74 -15.12 -3.04
CA ARG A 67 2.11 -14.63 -2.94
C ARG A 67 2.48 -14.06 -1.57
N HIS A 68 1.57 -13.31 -0.95
CA HIS A 68 1.88 -12.53 0.25
C HIS A 68 1.23 -13.05 1.52
N TYR A 69 0.20 -13.89 1.37
CA TYR A 69 -0.61 -14.42 2.47
C TYR A 69 -0.88 -15.92 2.26
N PRO A 70 0.18 -16.72 1.97
CA PRO A 70 0.01 -18.15 1.66
C PRO A 70 -0.61 -18.92 2.83
N GLU A 71 -0.50 -18.42 4.04
CA GLU A 71 -1.14 -18.99 5.23
C GLU A 71 -2.68 -18.94 5.20
N LEU A 72 -3.25 -18.05 4.39
CA LEU A 72 -4.70 -17.94 4.16
C LEU A 72 -5.15 -18.72 2.92
N ALA A 73 -4.20 -19.16 2.09
CA ALA A 73 -4.51 -19.94 0.91
C ALA A 73 -4.66 -21.42 1.31
N ASP A 74 -5.89 -21.96 1.22
CA ASP A 74 -6.11 -23.39 1.37
C ASP A 74 -5.27 -24.17 0.35
N ALA A 75 -4.58 -25.22 0.81
CA ALA A 75 -3.78 -26.11 -0.05
C ALA A 75 -4.61 -26.76 -1.19
N SER A 76 -5.93 -26.85 -1.02
CA SER A 76 -6.88 -27.33 -2.04
C SER A 76 -7.25 -26.27 -3.10
N ALA A 77 -7.01 -24.97 -2.82
CA ALA A 77 -7.38 -23.87 -3.72
C ALA A 77 -6.53 -23.80 -5.00
N PHE A 78 -5.35 -24.44 -5.01
CA PHE A 78 -4.52 -24.54 -6.22
C PHE A 78 -5.07 -25.52 -7.25
N ALA A 79 -5.96 -26.44 -6.87
CA ALA A 79 -6.53 -27.46 -7.76
C ALA A 79 -7.85 -27.01 -8.41
N GLU A 80 -8.55 -26.04 -7.82
CA GLU A 80 -9.82 -25.53 -8.33
C GLU A 80 -9.80 -23.98 -8.36
N ALA A 81 -9.20 -23.42 -9.41
CA ALA A 81 -9.13 -21.98 -9.65
C ALA A 81 -10.50 -21.29 -9.88
N SER A 82 -11.60 -21.96 -9.58
CA SER A 82 -12.97 -21.51 -9.88
C SER A 82 -13.94 -21.43 -8.67
N ALA A 83 -13.52 -21.82 -7.47
CA ALA A 83 -14.41 -21.67 -6.32
C ALA A 83 -14.33 -20.23 -5.78
N ASP A 84 -15.35 -19.46 -6.06
CA ASP A 84 -15.58 -18.14 -5.44
C ASP A 84 -15.77 -18.35 -3.94
N ARG A 85 -14.81 -17.90 -3.14
CA ARG A 85 -14.86 -18.01 -1.67
C ARG A 85 -14.80 -16.62 -1.06
N PRO A 86 -15.95 -15.96 -0.90
CA PRO A 86 -16.02 -14.60 -0.35
C PRO A 86 -15.30 -14.46 0.98
N GLU A 87 -15.40 -15.46 1.85
CA GLU A 87 -14.77 -15.47 3.17
C GLU A 87 -13.24 -15.34 3.08
N GLN A 88 -12.61 -15.94 2.07
CA GLN A 88 -11.17 -15.87 1.86
C GLN A 88 -10.72 -14.46 1.48
N TYR A 89 -11.51 -13.73 0.69
CA TYR A 89 -11.19 -12.35 0.34
C TYR A 89 -11.39 -11.38 1.49
N ILE A 90 -12.35 -11.64 2.39
CA ILE A 90 -12.52 -10.88 3.63
C ILE A 90 -11.32 -11.11 4.56
N GLU A 91 -10.87 -12.35 4.73
CA GLU A 91 -9.69 -12.66 5.54
C GLU A 91 -8.42 -12.06 4.91
N LEU A 92 -8.27 -12.08 3.58
CA LEU A 92 -7.19 -11.37 2.90
C LEU A 92 -7.23 -9.87 3.21
N PHE A 93 -8.39 -9.24 3.12
CA PHE A 93 -8.56 -7.81 3.43
C PHE A 93 -8.15 -7.51 4.88
N LYS A 94 -8.62 -8.28 5.85
CA LYS A 94 -8.22 -8.14 7.27
C LYS A 94 -6.71 -8.32 7.47
N ALA A 95 -6.09 -9.27 6.79
CA ALA A 95 -4.65 -9.49 6.88
C ALA A 95 -3.84 -8.31 6.29
N ILE A 96 -4.31 -7.71 5.18
CA ILE A 96 -3.73 -6.48 4.61
C ILE A 96 -3.87 -5.33 5.61
N LEU A 97 -5.06 -5.14 6.22
CA LEU A 97 -5.29 -4.14 7.26
C LEU A 97 -4.28 -4.28 8.41
N ALA A 98 -4.14 -5.48 8.95
CA ALA A 98 -3.23 -5.76 10.06
C ALA A 98 -1.76 -5.45 9.70
N ARG A 99 -1.31 -5.82 8.50
CA ARG A 99 0.06 -5.49 8.03
C ARG A 99 0.27 -4.00 7.87
N GLN A 100 -0.70 -3.29 7.29
CA GLN A 100 -0.61 -1.84 7.11
C GLN A 100 -0.64 -1.10 8.45
N ALA A 101 -1.51 -1.48 9.37
CA ALA A 101 -1.54 -0.93 10.72
C ALA A 101 -0.19 -1.11 11.44
N SER A 102 0.39 -2.32 11.35
CA SER A 102 1.71 -2.62 11.91
C SER A 102 2.81 -1.77 11.25
N LEU A 103 2.78 -1.59 9.93
CA LEU A 103 3.76 -0.77 9.21
C LEU A 103 3.69 0.70 9.66
N ILE A 104 2.49 1.28 9.66
CA ILE A 104 2.28 2.68 10.07
C ILE A 104 2.65 2.90 11.54
N ALA A 105 2.31 1.96 12.43
CA ALA A 105 2.74 2.03 13.83
C ALA A 105 4.27 2.07 13.96
N ARG A 106 5.00 1.28 13.15
CA ARG A 106 6.47 1.31 13.15
C ARG A 106 7.03 2.64 12.61
N TRP A 107 6.38 3.26 11.60
CA TRP A 107 6.76 4.60 11.16
C TRP A 107 6.58 5.63 12.27
N GLN A 108 5.44 5.57 12.99
CA GLN A 108 5.19 6.45 14.12
C GLN A 108 6.25 6.30 15.23
N LEU A 109 6.65 5.07 15.55
CA LEU A 109 7.63 4.80 16.60
C LEU A 109 9.03 5.36 16.31
N VAL A 110 9.39 5.53 15.03
CA VAL A 110 10.72 6.05 14.63
C VAL A 110 10.69 7.48 14.10
N GLY A 111 9.53 8.14 14.17
CA GLY A 111 9.38 9.53 13.67
C GLY A 111 9.48 9.64 12.15
N PHE A 112 9.19 8.57 11.40
CA PHE A 112 9.25 8.59 9.94
C PHE A 112 7.98 9.21 9.35
N ILE A 113 8.16 10.10 8.39
CA ILE A 113 7.11 10.72 7.60
C ILE A 113 7.31 10.32 6.14
N HIS A 114 6.31 9.64 5.56
CA HIS A 114 6.35 9.22 4.16
C HIS A 114 6.20 10.42 3.20
N GLY A 115 5.34 11.35 3.54
CA GLY A 115 5.13 12.61 2.82
C GLY A 115 4.18 12.55 1.63
N VAL A 116 3.88 11.37 1.06
CA VAL A 116 2.87 11.20 -0.01
C VAL A 116 2.20 9.84 0.13
N MET A 117 1.22 9.74 1.01
CA MET A 117 0.48 8.50 1.28
C MET A 117 -0.82 8.43 0.46
N ASN A 118 -0.73 8.51 -0.86
CA ASN A 118 -1.86 8.20 -1.73
C ASN A 118 -1.99 6.68 -1.92
N THR A 119 -3.04 6.23 -2.60
CA THR A 119 -3.31 4.80 -2.84
C THR A 119 -2.24 4.11 -3.70
N ASP A 120 -1.50 4.87 -4.52
CA ASP A 120 -0.39 4.35 -5.32
C ASP A 120 0.89 4.11 -4.50
N ASN A 121 0.94 4.61 -3.28
CA ASN A 121 2.09 4.48 -2.38
C ASN A 121 1.82 3.55 -1.19
N MET A 122 0.77 2.72 -1.27
CA MET A 122 0.47 1.67 -0.30
C MET A 122 0.49 0.29 -0.96
N ALA A 123 1.59 -0.45 -0.76
CA ALA A 123 1.76 -1.80 -1.29
C ALA A 123 0.95 -2.82 -0.48
N LEU A 124 0.22 -3.72 -1.16
CA LEU A 124 -0.56 -4.77 -0.49
C LEU A 124 0.32 -5.79 0.25
N SER A 125 1.63 -5.85 -0.08
CA SER A 125 2.62 -6.65 0.65
C SER A 125 2.93 -6.13 2.06
N GLY A 126 2.55 -4.88 2.39
CA GLY A 126 2.87 -4.25 3.66
C GLY A 126 4.29 -3.70 3.75
N GLU A 127 4.92 -3.40 2.61
CA GLU A 127 6.25 -2.76 2.54
C GLU A 127 6.14 -1.25 2.31
N THR A 128 7.05 -0.50 2.92
CA THR A 128 7.26 0.92 2.58
C THR A 128 7.76 1.03 1.15
N ILE A 129 7.06 1.78 0.31
CA ILE A 129 7.36 1.95 -1.12
C ILE A 129 7.33 3.44 -1.48
N ASP A 130 8.02 3.80 -2.56
CA ASP A 130 7.96 5.12 -3.19
C ASP A 130 8.43 6.27 -2.28
N TYR A 131 9.70 6.23 -1.92
CA TYR A 131 10.36 7.26 -1.11
C TYR A 131 10.52 8.57 -1.89
N GLY A 132 9.50 9.43 -1.84
CA GLY A 132 9.51 10.78 -2.38
C GLY A 132 10.03 11.80 -1.34
N PRO A 133 9.19 12.73 -0.88
CA PRO A 133 9.58 13.76 0.08
C PRO A 133 9.56 13.23 1.53
N CYS A 134 10.15 12.05 1.77
CA CYS A 134 10.15 11.41 3.08
C CYS A 134 11.36 11.84 3.92
N ALA A 135 11.16 11.90 5.23
CA ALA A 135 12.24 12.11 6.20
C ALA A 135 11.86 11.60 7.60
N PHE A 136 12.84 11.60 8.50
CA PHE A 136 12.62 11.40 9.93
C PHE A 136 12.54 12.77 10.62
N MET A 137 11.68 12.90 11.63
CA MET A 137 11.61 14.11 12.45
C MET A 137 12.83 14.21 13.38
N ASP A 138 13.37 15.42 13.54
CA ASP A 138 14.38 15.70 14.57
C ASP A 138 13.74 15.98 15.94
N ALA A 139 12.61 16.71 15.95
CA ALA A 139 11.83 17.00 17.14
C ALA A 139 10.37 16.58 16.90
N TYR A 140 9.71 16.11 17.96
CA TYR A 140 8.32 15.69 17.86
C TYR A 140 7.40 16.89 17.59
N ASP A 141 6.75 16.84 16.44
CA ASP A 141 5.64 17.73 16.09
C ASP A 141 4.67 16.96 15.16
N PRO A 142 3.42 16.72 15.61
CA PRO A 142 2.43 15.99 14.81
C PRO A 142 2.03 16.70 13.52
N ALA A 143 2.28 18.02 13.41
CA ALA A 143 2.01 18.81 12.21
C ALA A 143 3.16 18.82 11.20
N THR A 144 4.29 18.16 11.48
CA THR A 144 5.45 18.15 10.59
C THR A 144 5.11 17.56 9.22
N VAL A 145 5.43 18.32 8.16
CA VAL A 145 5.23 17.99 6.74
C VAL A 145 6.54 18.16 6.00
N PHE A 146 6.94 17.20 5.17
CA PHE A 146 8.14 17.30 4.32
C PHE A 146 7.83 17.51 2.84
N SER A 147 6.59 17.28 2.41
CA SER A 147 6.18 17.52 1.03
C SER A 147 5.91 19.00 0.78
N SER A 148 6.69 19.62 -0.09
CA SER A 148 6.55 21.05 -0.43
C SER A 148 5.21 21.40 -1.10
N ILE A 149 4.51 20.40 -1.64
CA ILE A 149 3.20 20.58 -2.30
C ILE A 149 2.02 20.27 -1.37
N ASP A 150 2.28 19.75 -0.17
CA ASP A 150 1.23 19.43 0.81
C ASP A 150 0.95 20.62 1.71
N HIS A 151 0.36 21.67 1.17
CA HIS A 151 0.03 22.88 1.90
C HIS A 151 -1.05 22.69 2.98
N GLY A 152 -1.85 21.63 2.86
CA GLY A 152 -2.92 21.31 3.81
C GLY A 152 -2.52 20.35 4.92
N GLY A 153 -1.28 19.85 4.92
CA GLY A 153 -0.81 18.89 5.91
C GLY A 153 -1.52 17.53 5.83
N ARG A 154 -2.05 17.17 4.64
CA ARG A 154 -2.73 15.89 4.44
C ARG A 154 -1.88 14.71 4.89
N TYR A 155 -0.58 14.78 4.63
CA TYR A 155 0.41 13.74 4.91
C TYR A 155 1.35 14.10 6.08
N ALA A 156 0.90 15.00 6.96
CA ALA A 156 1.63 15.30 8.19
C ALA A 156 1.84 14.04 9.04
N TYR A 157 2.84 14.05 9.91
CA TYR A 157 3.15 12.91 10.78
C TYR A 157 1.92 12.36 11.51
N GLY A 158 1.16 13.23 12.19
CA GLY A 158 -0.04 12.83 12.94
C GLY A 158 -1.20 12.37 12.05
N ASN A 159 -1.17 12.67 10.75
CA ASN A 159 -2.23 12.31 9.81
C ASN A 159 -1.95 10.97 9.10
N GLN A 160 -0.79 10.35 9.30
CA GLN A 160 -0.46 9.08 8.64
C GLN A 160 -1.44 7.94 8.97
N PRO A 161 -1.85 7.71 10.24
CA PRO A 161 -2.84 6.67 10.55
C PRO A 161 -4.21 6.91 9.89
N PRO A 162 -4.86 8.10 10.00
CA PRO A 162 -6.15 8.32 9.36
C PRO A 162 -6.08 8.28 7.82
N ILE A 163 -4.97 8.69 7.21
CA ILE A 163 -4.79 8.56 5.76
C ILE A 163 -4.60 7.10 5.35
N ALA A 164 -3.89 6.30 6.14
CA ALA A 164 -3.82 4.86 5.91
C ALA A 164 -5.20 4.21 5.94
N GLN A 165 -6.02 4.54 6.95
CA GLN A 165 -7.40 4.06 7.05
C GLN A 165 -8.23 4.49 5.83
N TRP A 166 -8.11 5.74 5.39
CA TRP A 166 -8.79 6.22 4.19
C TRP A 166 -8.39 5.42 2.94
N ASN A 167 -7.10 5.14 2.75
CA ASN A 167 -6.62 4.33 1.63
C ASN A 167 -7.16 2.89 1.70
N LEU A 168 -7.24 2.32 2.90
CA LEU A 168 -7.78 0.97 3.11
C LEU A 168 -9.28 0.91 2.87
N ALA A 169 -10.02 1.98 3.16
CA ALA A 169 -11.42 2.10 2.72
C ALA A 169 -11.54 2.11 1.19
N ARG A 170 -10.61 2.77 0.48
CA ARG A 170 -10.56 2.70 -1.01
C ARG A 170 -10.25 1.29 -1.52
N LEU A 171 -9.42 0.53 -0.80
CA LEU A 171 -9.19 -0.88 -1.11
C LEU A 171 -10.47 -1.71 -0.91
N ALA A 172 -11.16 -1.51 0.21
CA ALA A 172 -12.43 -2.19 0.49
C ALA A 172 -13.44 -1.97 -0.63
N GLU A 173 -13.64 -0.71 -1.06
CA GLU A 173 -14.54 -0.37 -2.17
C GLU A 173 -14.20 -1.13 -3.46
N ALA A 174 -12.91 -1.22 -3.80
CA ALA A 174 -12.47 -1.96 -4.98
C ALA A 174 -12.71 -3.48 -4.85
N MET A 175 -12.77 -4.01 -3.63
CA MET A 175 -12.93 -5.43 -3.34
C MET A 175 -14.38 -5.84 -3.01
N LEU A 176 -15.32 -4.91 -2.87
CA LEU A 176 -16.73 -5.20 -2.53
C LEU A 176 -17.36 -6.34 -3.35
N PRO A 177 -17.18 -6.40 -4.69
CA PRO A 177 -17.73 -7.48 -5.49
C PRO A 177 -17.20 -8.89 -5.15
N LEU A 178 -16.09 -8.97 -4.42
CA LEU A 178 -15.48 -10.22 -3.98
C LEU A 178 -15.97 -10.67 -2.60
N PHE A 179 -16.52 -9.75 -1.79
CA PHE A 179 -16.97 -10.04 -0.43
C PHE A 179 -18.36 -10.67 -0.36
N ASP A 180 -19.27 -10.16 -1.16
CA ASP A 180 -20.64 -10.70 -1.25
C ASP A 180 -21.30 -10.21 -2.55
N PRO A 181 -22.11 -11.04 -3.22
CA PRO A 181 -22.93 -10.60 -4.37
C PRO A 181 -24.01 -9.58 -3.98
N ASN A 182 -24.42 -9.55 -2.71
CA ASN A 182 -25.30 -8.51 -2.16
C ASN A 182 -24.46 -7.33 -1.71
N GLY A 183 -24.58 -6.18 -2.40
CA GLY A 183 -23.80 -4.98 -2.15
C GLY A 183 -23.92 -4.44 -0.73
N ASP A 184 -25.13 -4.45 -0.12
CA ASP A 184 -25.32 -3.97 1.26
C ASP A 184 -24.58 -4.87 2.26
N ARG A 185 -24.63 -6.18 2.02
CA ARG A 185 -23.90 -7.15 2.84
C ARG A 185 -22.39 -7.01 2.67
N ALA A 186 -21.91 -6.79 1.46
CA ALA A 186 -20.50 -6.54 1.18
C ALA A 186 -19.99 -5.30 1.94
N VAL A 187 -20.77 -4.21 1.94
CA VAL A 187 -20.45 -2.97 2.68
C VAL A 187 -20.43 -3.22 4.19
N GLU A 188 -21.39 -3.96 4.73
CA GLU A 188 -21.44 -4.33 6.16
C GLU A 188 -20.17 -5.10 6.57
N LEU A 189 -19.79 -6.11 5.78
CA LEU A 189 -18.59 -6.92 6.01
C LEU A 189 -17.31 -6.07 5.95
N ALA A 190 -17.18 -5.20 4.95
CA ALA A 190 -16.06 -4.28 4.81
C ALA A 190 -15.95 -3.31 5.99
N THR A 191 -17.08 -2.72 6.41
CA THR A 191 -17.15 -1.76 7.51
C THR A 191 -16.80 -2.41 8.85
N THR A 192 -17.26 -3.66 9.05
CA THR A 192 -16.95 -4.41 10.28
C THR A 192 -15.48 -4.78 10.38
N ALA A 193 -14.80 -4.95 9.25
CA ALA A 193 -13.38 -5.30 9.20
C ALA A 193 -12.46 -4.08 9.37
N LEU A 194 -12.89 -2.87 8.94
CA LEU A 194 -12.11 -1.63 8.89
C LEU A 194 -12.08 -0.93 10.26
#